data_a1d244cd05b2d5482be536d5550580cd
#
_entry.id   a1d244cd05b2d5482be536d5550580cd
#
_cell.length_a   1.000
_cell.length_b   1.000
_cell.length_c   1.000
_cell.angle_alpha   90.00
_cell.angle_beta   90.00
_cell.angle_gamma   90.00
#
_symmetry.space_group_name_H-M   'P 1'
#
loop_
_entity.id
_entity.type
_entity.pdbx_description
1 polymer ?
#
loop_
_entity_poly.entity_id
_entity_poly.type
_entity_poly.pdbx_seq_one_letter_code
_entity_poly.pdbx_strand_id
1 'polypeptide(L)'
;FMPPSLTGKDMWGATPLDQLICRIELRRMGYDGPYTPPSTRRTLVYPGNLGVFNWGGVAVDPVRQIMVGTPAFLAFTFQLIPRTDATANVVSAGASEHWNENHGAAYAVKIGPFLSPLGLPCQAPPWGAIAGVDLRTGQRAWTHRHGTVRDQMPSFLPIPFPMGVASLGGPLITAGGVAFYSGTLDNYLRAYDVTSGRKLWQSRLPAGGQATPMTYRIHGKQFVVVAAGGHGSFGTTLGDSLVAYELK
;
A
#
# COMPACT_ATOMS: atom_id res chain seq x y z
N PHE A 1 13.25 1.91 -7.11
CA PHE A 1 12.23 1.00 -6.56
C PHE A 1 11.29 0.39 -7.62
N MET A 2 11.46 0.74 -8.89
CA MET A 2 10.65 0.15 -9.95
C MET A 2 10.86 -1.38 -9.98
N PRO A 3 9.82 -2.20 -9.79
CA PRO A 3 9.96 -3.64 -9.86
C PRO A 3 10.11 -4.12 -11.32
N PRO A 4 10.68 -5.31 -11.55
CA PRO A 4 10.69 -5.92 -12.87
C PRO A 4 9.28 -6.26 -13.35
N SER A 5 9.10 -6.42 -14.66
CA SER A 5 7.83 -6.85 -15.24
C SER A 5 7.41 -8.20 -14.68
N LEU A 6 6.10 -8.35 -14.41
CA LEU A 6 5.54 -9.62 -13.95
C LEU A 6 5.48 -10.64 -15.08
N THR A 7 5.71 -11.88 -14.72
CA THR A 7 5.61 -13.05 -15.61
C THR A 7 4.73 -14.12 -14.96
N GLY A 8 4.41 -15.18 -15.70
CA GLY A 8 3.68 -16.32 -15.12
C GLY A 8 4.39 -17.01 -13.95
N LYS A 9 5.72 -16.81 -13.79
CA LYS A 9 6.50 -17.37 -12.67
C LYS A 9 6.28 -16.59 -11.38
N ASP A 10 5.91 -15.31 -11.51
CA ASP A 10 5.69 -14.40 -10.38
C ASP A 10 4.26 -14.51 -9.82
N MET A 11 3.41 -15.31 -10.47
CA MET A 11 2.05 -15.52 -9.99
C MET A 11 2.05 -16.41 -8.76
N TRP A 12 1.23 -16.01 -7.80
CA TRP A 12 1.13 -16.61 -6.49
C TRP A 12 -0.34 -16.88 -6.12
N GLY A 13 -0.57 -17.75 -5.17
CA GLY A 13 -1.88 -18.07 -4.61
C GLY A 13 -1.71 -18.84 -3.32
N ALA A 14 -2.75 -18.85 -2.48
CA ALA A 14 -2.75 -19.57 -1.21
C ALA A 14 -2.72 -21.10 -1.41
N THR A 15 -3.17 -21.58 -2.57
CA THR A 15 -3.13 -23.00 -2.97
C THR A 15 -2.60 -23.11 -4.39
N PRO A 16 -2.13 -24.31 -4.83
CA PRO A 16 -1.74 -24.53 -6.21
C PRO A 16 -2.84 -24.22 -7.24
N LEU A 17 -4.10 -24.48 -6.91
CA LEU A 17 -5.24 -24.17 -7.77
C LEU A 17 -5.44 -22.65 -7.87
N ASP A 18 -5.38 -21.94 -6.77
CA ASP A 18 -5.49 -20.48 -6.69
C ASP A 18 -4.39 -19.81 -7.52
N GLN A 19 -3.14 -20.30 -7.39
CA GLN A 19 -2.01 -19.86 -8.21
C GLN A 19 -2.22 -20.15 -9.72
N LEU A 20 -2.76 -21.32 -10.07
CA LEU A 20 -3.05 -21.66 -11.45
C LEU A 20 -4.07 -20.70 -12.07
N ILE A 21 -5.12 -20.35 -11.32
CA ILE A 21 -6.12 -19.37 -11.77
C ILE A 21 -5.46 -18.01 -12.02
N CYS A 22 -4.60 -17.53 -11.11
CA CYS A 22 -3.83 -16.29 -11.30
C CYS A 22 -2.98 -16.32 -12.58
N ARG A 23 -2.34 -17.44 -12.89
CA ARG A 23 -1.57 -17.61 -14.14
C ARG A 23 -2.44 -17.57 -15.39
N ILE A 24 -3.62 -18.19 -15.34
CA ILE A 24 -4.59 -18.16 -16.43
C ILE A 24 -5.09 -16.75 -16.66
N GLU A 25 -5.49 -16.05 -15.58
CA GLU A 25 -5.98 -14.67 -15.66
C GLU A 25 -4.92 -13.70 -16.20
N LEU A 26 -3.66 -13.83 -15.77
CA LEU A 26 -2.56 -13.02 -16.33
C LEU A 26 -2.47 -13.17 -17.85
N ARG A 27 -2.59 -14.40 -18.39
CA ARG A 27 -2.52 -14.66 -19.83
C ARG A 27 -3.71 -14.10 -20.62
N ARG A 28 -4.86 -13.94 -19.95
CA ARG A 28 -6.07 -13.36 -20.56
C ARG A 28 -6.03 -11.85 -20.66
N MET A 29 -5.20 -11.20 -19.85
CA MET A 29 -5.05 -9.74 -19.82
C MET A 29 -4.09 -9.24 -20.90
N GLY A 30 -4.20 -7.95 -21.23
CA GLY A 30 -3.17 -7.21 -21.95
C GLY A 30 -2.06 -6.85 -20.99
N TYR A 31 -0.82 -7.23 -21.26
CA TYR A 31 0.34 -6.83 -20.48
C TYR A 31 1.63 -7.04 -21.25
N ASP A 32 2.28 -5.93 -21.60
CA ASP A 32 3.55 -5.89 -22.35
C ASP A 32 4.67 -5.25 -21.49
N GLY A 33 4.51 -5.30 -20.17
CA GLY A 33 5.42 -4.70 -19.20
C GLY A 33 4.92 -3.36 -18.64
N PRO A 34 5.82 -2.60 -17.97
CA PRO A 34 5.50 -1.30 -17.42
C PRO A 34 4.97 -0.36 -18.52
N TYR A 35 3.99 0.49 -18.13
CA TYR A 35 3.34 1.46 -19.04
C TYR A 35 2.47 0.83 -20.14
N THR A 36 2.08 -0.44 -20.03
CA THR A 36 1.04 -1.01 -20.92
C THR A 36 -0.22 -0.15 -20.82
N PRO A 37 -0.69 0.45 -21.94
CA PRO A 37 -1.83 1.37 -21.88
C PRO A 37 -3.12 0.59 -21.59
N PRO A 38 -4.02 1.14 -20.74
CA PRO A 38 -5.36 0.59 -20.58
C PRO A 38 -6.12 0.52 -21.91
N SER A 39 -6.91 -0.53 -22.06
CA SER A 39 -7.73 -0.74 -23.26
C SER A 39 -9.12 -1.30 -22.89
N THR A 40 -9.96 -1.54 -23.88
CA THR A 40 -11.27 -2.23 -23.69
C THR A 40 -11.08 -3.70 -23.28
N ARG A 41 -9.93 -4.30 -23.59
CA ARG A 41 -9.49 -5.56 -22.97
C ARG A 41 -8.97 -5.29 -21.58
N ARG A 42 -9.29 -6.15 -20.61
CA ARG A 42 -8.72 -6.04 -19.25
C ARG A 42 -7.19 -6.03 -19.31
N THR A 43 -6.56 -5.04 -18.72
CA THR A 43 -5.13 -4.78 -18.82
C THR A 43 -4.52 -4.83 -17.42
N LEU A 44 -3.37 -5.50 -17.27
CA LEU A 44 -2.60 -5.48 -16.03
C LEU A 44 -1.74 -4.21 -15.99
N VAL A 45 -1.75 -3.54 -14.85
CA VAL A 45 -0.88 -2.40 -14.54
C VAL A 45 -0.02 -2.74 -13.33
N TYR A 46 1.29 -2.70 -13.51
CA TYR A 46 2.23 -3.06 -12.45
C TYR A 46 3.48 -2.16 -12.46
N PRO A 47 3.83 -1.49 -11.35
CA PRO A 47 3.00 -1.33 -10.15
C PRO A 47 1.66 -0.67 -10.47
N GLY A 48 0.62 -0.95 -9.65
CA GLY A 48 -0.72 -0.45 -9.88
C GLY A 48 -0.89 1.03 -9.56
N ASN A 49 -2.15 1.50 -9.47
CA ASN A 49 -2.48 2.91 -9.24
C ASN A 49 -2.05 3.45 -7.86
N LEU A 50 -1.68 2.60 -6.92
CA LEU A 50 -1.04 3.05 -5.68
C LEU A 50 0.38 3.57 -5.94
N GLY A 51 0.93 3.33 -7.12
CA GLY A 51 2.29 3.68 -7.50
C GLY A 51 3.33 2.89 -6.69
N VAL A 52 4.59 3.28 -6.82
CA VAL A 52 5.63 2.85 -5.89
C VAL A 52 5.51 3.64 -4.60
N PHE A 53 5.26 4.95 -4.68
CA PHE A 53 4.94 5.81 -3.54
C PHE A 53 3.59 6.49 -3.76
N ASN A 54 2.75 6.50 -2.74
CA ASN A 54 1.46 7.16 -2.77
C ASN A 54 1.57 8.61 -2.25
N TRP A 55 0.45 9.29 -2.08
CA TRP A 55 0.36 10.71 -1.69
C TRP A 55 1.16 11.10 -0.43
N GLY A 56 1.42 10.16 0.48
CA GLY A 56 2.23 10.41 1.67
C GLY A 56 3.73 10.63 1.39
N GLY A 57 4.20 10.25 0.21
CA GLY A 57 5.55 10.51 -0.26
C GLY A 57 6.64 9.82 0.56
N VAL A 58 7.68 10.58 0.86
CA VAL A 58 8.88 10.15 1.58
C VAL A 58 9.26 11.17 2.65
N ALA A 59 10.05 10.73 3.65
CA ALA A 59 10.69 11.63 4.60
C ALA A 59 12.21 11.56 4.48
N VAL A 60 12.87 12.68 4.75
CA VAL A 60 14.34 12.80 4.65
C VAL A 60 14.92 13.16 6.02
N ASP A 61 15.95 12.43 6.42
CA ASP A 61 16.86 12.81 7.51
C ASP A 61 18.04 13.56 6.88
N PRO A 62 18.13 14.89 7.02
CA PRO A 62 19.18 15.66 6.39
C PRO A 62 20.54 15.49 7.07
N VAL A 63 20.56 15.06 8.34
CA VAL A 63 21.81 14.84 9.08
C VAL A 63 22.45 13.51 8.69
N ARG A 64 21.64 12.44 8.64
CA ARG A 64 22.11 11.11 8.25
C ARG A 64 22.14 10.90 6.74
N GLN A 65 21.57 11.84 5.98
CA GLN A 65 21.43 11.76 4.52
C GLN A 65 20.67 10.48 4.09
N ILE A 66 19.62 10.13 4.82
CA ILE A 66 18.78 8.97 4.53
C ILE A 66 17.36 9.44 4.18
N MET A 67 16.85 9.00 3.04
CA MET A 67 15.46 9.11 2.68
C MET A 67 14.75 7.81 3.05
N VAL A 68 13.63 7.91 3.75
CA VAL A 68 12.77 6.76 4.11
C VAL A 68 11.45 6.85 3.36
N GLY A 69 11.03 5.75 2.77
CA GLY A 69 9.76 5.64 2.07
C GLY A 69 9.15 4.24 2.19
N THR A 70 7.89 4.14 1.82
CA THR A 70 7.11 2.89 1.91
C THR A 70 6.62 2.47 0.53
N PRO A 71 7.52 1.88 -0.31
CA PRO A 71 7.14 1.46 -1.66
C PRO A 71 6.10 0.36 -1.63
N ALA A 72 5.06 0.52 -2.47
CA ALA A 72 4.02 -0.46 -2.70
C ALA A 72 4.22 -1.12 -4.07
N PHE A 73 3.98 -2.43 -4.15
CA PHE A 73 4.21 -3.26 -5.33
C PHE A 73 2.96 -4.04 -5.74
N LEU A 74 1.78 -3.54 -5.43
CA LEU A 74 0.54 -4.23 -5.74
C LEU A 74 0.18 -4.07 -7.22
N ALA A 75 -0.14 -5.18 -7.89
CA ALA A 75 -0.65 -5.17 -9.25
C ALA A 75 -2.15 -4.85 -9.30
N PHE A 76 -2.55 -4.09 -10.30
CA PHE A 76 -3.94 -3.71 -10.55
C PHE A 76 -4.39 -4.12 -11.94
N THR A 77 -5.68 -4.17 -12.14
CA THR A 77 -6.30 -4.35 -13.45
C THR A 77 -7.11 -3.13 -13.82
N PHE A 78 -7.06 -2.77 -15.09
CA PHE A 78 -7.80 -1.69 -15.68
C PHE A 78 -8.57 -2.19 -16.91
N GLN A 79 -9.77 -1.67 -17.10
CA GLN A 79 -10.53 -1.91 -18.32
C GLN A 79 -11.30 -0.66 -18.69
N LEU A 80 -11.16 -0.21 -19.92
CA LEU A 80 -11.94 0.88 -20.48
C LEU A 80 -13.30 0.35 -20.90
N ILE A 81 -14.36 0.96 -20.39
CA ILE A 81 -15.75 0.61 -20.71
C ILE A 81 -16.32 1.75 -21.53
N PRO A 82 -16.73 1.51 -22.81
CA PRO A 82 -17.36 2.55 -23.59
C PRO A 82 -18.55 3.13 -22.84
N ARG A 83 -18.64 4.46 -22.78
CA ARG A 83 -19.77 5.12 -22.13
C ARG A 83 -20.94 5.17 -23.09
N THR A 84 -22.10 4.83 -22.54
CA THR A 84 -23.40 5.21 -23.10
C THR A 84 -24.03 6.17 -22.09
N ASP A 85 -24.93 7.05 -22.53
CA ASP A 85 -25.57 8.04 -21.65
C ASP A 85 -26.32 7.41 -20.46
N ALA A 86 -26.62 6.12 -20.55
CA ALA A 86 -27.28 5.35 -19.49
C ALA A 86 -26.33 4.85 -18.36
N THR A 87 -25.02 5.04 -18.48
CA THR A 87 -24.05 4.56 -17.48
C THR A 87 -23.66 5.62 -16.44
N ALA A 88 -24.52 6.60 -16.22
CA ALA A 88 -24.35 7.51 -15.10
C ALA A 88 -24.54 6.74 -13.79
N ASN A 89 -23.59 6.89 -12.86
CA ASN A 89 -23.65 6.49 -11.46
C ASN A 89 -23.49 5.00 -11.13
N VAL A 90 -22.35 4.42 -11.39
CA VAL A 90 -21.98 3.17 -10.74
C VAL A 90 -20.75 3.36 -9.86
N VAL A 91 -20.94 3.92 -8.68
CA VAL A 91 -19.97 3.81 -7.59
C VAL A 91 -20.32 2.54 -6.82
N SER A 92 -19.72 1.41 -7.18
CA SER A 92 -19.79 0.25 -6.29
C SER A 92 -18.75 0.42 -5.19
N ALA A 93 -19.19 0.68 -4.00
CA ALA A 93 -18.39 0.65 -2.78
C ALA A 93 -18.06 -0.80 -2.36
N GLY A 94 -17.79 -1.69 -3.29
CA GLY A 94 -17.42 -3.08 -3.05
C GLY A 94 -15.92 -3.27 -3.10
N ALA A 95 -15.39 -4.08 -2.24
CA ALA A 95 -13.97 -4.16 -1.86
C ALA A 95 -12.97 -4.56 -2.97
N SER A 96 -13.37 -4.98 -4.16
CA SER A 96 -12.43 -5.55 -5.13
C SER A 96 -12.33 -4.83 -6.48
N GLU A 97 -13.34 -4.11 -6.92
CA GLU A 97 -13.31 -3.38 -8.19
C GLU A 97 -14.14 -2.10 -8.10
N HIS A 98 -13.55 -0.98 -8.52
CA HIS A 98 -14.19 0.33 -8.55
C HIS A 98 -14.44 0.77 -9.98
N TRP A 99 -15.56 1.44 -10.20
CA TRP A 99 -15.86 2.12 -11.43
C TRP A 99 -15.60 3.61 -11.27
N ASN A 100 -14.74 4.15 -12.12
CA ASN A 100 -14.60 5.59 -12.29
C ASN A 100 -15.40 5.99 -13.53
N GLU A 101 -16.42 6.78 -13.32
CA GLU A 101 -17.30 7.22 -14.41
C GLU A 101 -16.58 8.06 -15.46
N ASN A 102 -15.59 8.83 -15.05
CA ASN A 102 -14.77 9.65 -15.93
C ASN A 102 -15.64 10.59 -16.79
N HIS A 103 -16.44 11.43 -16.13
CA HIS A 103 -17.39 12.34 -16.79
C HIS A 103 -16.72 13.18 -17.90
N GLY A 104 -17.42 13.31 -19.04
CA GLY A 104 -16.93 14.02 -20.21
C GLY A 104 -15.96 13.24 -21.10
N ALA A 105 -15.53 12.02 -20.69
CA ALA A 105 -14.70 11.16 -21.53
C ALA A 105 -15.55 10.07 -22.23
N ALA A 106 -15.00 9.52 -23.32
CA ALA A 106 -15.67 8.45 -24.08
C ALA A 106 -15.71 7.10 -23.33
N TYR A 107 -14.95 6.95 -22.25
CA TYR A 107 -14.84 5.71 -21.51
C TYR A 107 -14.94 5.95 -19.99
N ALA A 108 -15.69 5.09 -19.33
CA ALA A 108 -15.53 4.84 -17.90
C ALA A 108 -14.36 3.87 -17.68
N VAL A 109 -13.86 3.77 -16.46
CA VAL A 109 -12.73 2.89 -16.12
C VAL A 109 -13.16 1.94 -15.01
N LYS A 110 -13.06 0.64 -15.27
CA LYS A 110 -13.13 -0.40 -14.26
C LYS A 110 -11.73 -0.65 -13.74
N ILE A 111 -11.53 -0.50 -12.41
CA ILE A 111 -10.23 -0.58 -11.76
C ILE A 111 -10.32 -1.42 -10.49
N GLY A 112 -9.31 -2.23 -10.21
CA GLY A 112 -9.20 -2.96 -8.96
C GLY A 112 -7.87 -3.69 -8.82
N PRO A 113 -7.51 -4.12 -7.61
CA PRO A 113 -6.33 -4.94 -7.41
C PRO A 113 -6.47 -6.27 -8.15
N PHE A 114 -5.34 -6.79 -8.64
CA PHE A 114 -5.30 -8.12 -9.28
C PHE A 114 -5.32 -9.21 -8.22
N LEU A 115 -6.51 -9.70 -7.89
CA LEU A 115 -6.75 -10.68 -6.85
C LEU A 115 -7.11 -12.05 -7.41
N SER A 116 -6.77 -13.08 -6.66
CA SER A 116 -7.23 -14.45 -6.84
C SER A 116 -8.70 -14.62 -6.39
N PRO A 117 -9.35 -15.75 -6.68
CA PRO A 117 -10.68 -16.08 -6.15
C PRO A 117 -10.78 -16.06 -4.63
N LEU A 118 -9.66 -16.29 -3.93
CA LEU A 118 -9.59 -16.21 -2.47
C LEU A 118 -9.36 -14.78 -1.93
N GLY A 119 -9.37 -13.76 -2.81
CA GLY A 119 -9.20 -12.36 -2.43
C GLY A 119 -7.77 -11.95 -2.11
N LEU A 120 -6.77 -12.78 -2.44
CA LEU A 120 -5.36 -12.48 -2.21
C LEU A 120 -4.71 -11.96 -3.50
N PRO A 121 -3.70 -11.07 -3.42
CA PRO A 121 -2.98 -10.63 -4.60
C PRO A 121 -2.38 -11.79 -5.39
N CYS A 122 -2.60 -11.79 -6.69
CA CYS A 122 -2.11 -12.82 -7.61
C CYS A 122 -0.59 -12.82 -7.80
N GLN A 123 0.10 -11.82 -7.33
CA GLN A 123 1.56 -11.75 -7.32
C GLN A 123 2.14 -12.18 -5.99
N ALA A 124 3.35 -12.75 -6.02
CA ALA A 124 4.06 -13.13 -4.81
C ALA A 124 4.38 -11.91 -3.93
N PRO A 125 4.28 -12.04 -2.59
CA PRO A 125 4.69 -10.98 -1.67
C PRO A 125 6.23 -10.76 -1.71
N PRO A 126 6.75 -9.59 -1.26
CA PRO A 126 6.02 -8.55 -0.55
C PRO A 126 5.20 -7.64 -1.48
N TRP A 127 4.01 -7.23 -1.02
CA TRP A 127 3.17 -6.25 -1.69
C TRP A 127 3.46 -4.81 -1.26
N GLY A 128 4.27 -4.67 -0.22
CA GLY A 128 4.79 -3.40 0.28
C GLY A 128 6.00 -3.61 1.16
N ALA A 129 6.80 -2.56 1.25
CA ALA A 129 8.02 -2.53 2.05
C ALA A 129 8.17 -1.18 2.75
N ILE A 130 9.09 -1.11 3.71
CA ILE A 130 9.70 0.14 4.15
C ILE A 130 11.17 0.10 3.76
N ALA A 131 11.69 1.20 3.26
CA ALA A 131 13.06 1.24 2.73
C ALA A 131 13.75 2.56 3.01
N GLY A 132 15.05 2.50 3.22
CA GLY A 132 15.95 3.63 3.32
C GLY A 132 16.86 3.73 2.10
N VAL A 133 17.06 4.95 1.59
CA VAL A 133 18.00 5.26 0.51
C VAL A 133 19.06 6.21 1.06
N ASP A 134 20.32 5.88 0.88
CA ASP A 134 21.45 6.78 1.14
C ASP A 134 21.52 7.83 0.04
N LEU A 135 21.25 9.08 0.38
CA LEU A 135 21.20 10.19 -0.57
C LEU A 135 22.59 10.60 -1.11
N ARG A 136 23.67 10.18 -0.44
CA ARG A 136 25.04 10.43 -0.91
C ARG A 136 25.40 9.55 -2.10
N THR A 137 24.86 8.33 -2.13
CA THR A 137 25.17 7.33 -3.14
C THR A 137 24.02 7.06 -4.10
N GLY A 138 22.80 7.44 -3.73
CA GLY A 138 21.58 7.08 -4.44
C GLY A 138 21.20 5.59 -4.28
N GLN A 139 21.95 4.84 -3.47
CA GLN A 139 21.75 3.41 -3.31
C GLN A 139 20.77 3.12 -2.15
N ARG A 140 20.05 2.01 -2.29
CA ARG A 140 19.19 1.49 -1.23
C ARG A 140 20.05 0.97 -0.07
N ALA A 141 19.97 1.65 1.08
CA ALA A 141 20.70 1.28 2.29
C ALA A 141 20.10 0.02 2.95
N TRP A 142 18.77 -0.03 3.02
CA TRP A 142 18.05 -1.16 3.61
C TRP A 142 16.63 -1.25 3.08
N THR A 143 16.03 -2.45 3.20
CA THR A 143 14.61 -2.71 2.86
C THR A 143 14.07 -3.83 3.73
N HIS A 144 12.88 -3.63 4.29
CA HIS A 144 12.18 -4.62 5.09
C HIS A 144 10.73 -4.77 4.64
N ARG A 145 10.15 -5.97 4.78
CA ARG A 145 8.71 -6.17 4.64
C ARG A 145 7.97 -5.28 5.63
N HIS A 146 6.92 -4.60 5.18
CA HIS A 146 6.19 -3.64 5.99
C HIS A 146 4.72 -4.03 6.12
N GLY A 147 4.25 -4.20 7.37
CA GLY A 147 2.90 -4.61 7.68
C GLY A 147 2.60 -6.10 7.55
N THR A 148 1.46 -6.47 8.08
CA THR A 148 0.95 -7.84 8.13
C THR A 148 -0.44 -7.93 7.53
N VAL A 149 -0.91 -9.14 7.24
CA VAL A 149 -2.28 -9.40 6.77
C VAL A 149 -3.28 -9.62 7.91
N ARG A 150 -2.91 -9.33 9.14
CA ARG A 150 -3.70 -9.62 10.34
C ARG A 150 -5.16 -9.17 10.24
N ASP A 151 -5.38 -7.92 9.88
CA ASP A 151 -6.71 -7.31 9.88
C ASP A 151 -7.47 -7.54 8.55
N GLN A 152 -6.85 -8.28 7.62
CA GLN A 152 -7.45 -8.80 6.39
C GLN A 152 -7.86 -10.29 6.54
N MET A 153 -7.44 -10.93 7.64
CA MET A 153 -7.82 -12.30 7.97
C MET A 153 -9.18 -12.32 8.65
N PRO A 154 -9.89 -13.47 8.61
CA PRO A 154 -11.12 -13.63 9.39
C PRO A 154 -10.89 -13.31 10.86
N SER A 155 -11.86 -12.65 11.51
CA SER A 155 -11.73 -12.15 12.88
C SER A 155 -11.43 -13.24 13.93
N PHE A 156 -11.82 -14.49 13.65
CA PHE A 156 -11.53 -15.64 14.52
C PHE A 156 -10.09 -16.18 14.35
N LEU A 157 -9.34 -15.72 13.34
CA LEU A 157 -7.97 -16.17 13.06
C LEU A 157 -7.04 -14.98 12.68
N PRO A 158 -6.81 -14.01 13.59
CA PRO A 158 -6.08 -12.80 13.28
C PRO A 158 -4.55 -13.01 13.32
N ILE A 159 -4.03 -13.87 12.43
CA ILE A 159 -2.60 -14.21 12.41
C ILE A 159 -1.81 -13.10 11.71
N PRO A 160 -0.79 -12.52 12.36
CA PRO A 160 -0.01 -11.42 11.83
C PRO A 160 1.12 -11.89 10.89
N PHE A 161 0.79 -12.59 9.79
CA PHE A 161 1.82 -12.96 8.81
C PHE A 161 2.50 -11.71 8.22
N PRO A 162 3.83 -11.59 8.30
CA PRO A 162 4.57 -10.43 7.82
C PRO A 162 4.79 -10.51 6.30
N MET A 163 3.71 -10.43 5.56
CA MET A 163 3.72 -10.53 4.10
C MET A 163 4.32 -9.28 3.44
N GLY A 164 4.31 -8.15 4.13
CA GLY A 164 4.53 -6.84 3.53
C GLY A 164 3.31 -6.43 2.73
N VAL A 165 2.51 -5.53 3.26
CA VAL A 165 1.24 -5.10 2.67
C VAL A 165 1.38 -3.73 2.03
N ALA A 166 0.54 -3.44 1.04
CA ALA A 166 0.44 -2.10 0.48
C ALA A 166 0.09 -1.08 1.58
N SER A 167 0.50 0.16 1.38
CA SER A 167 0.37 1.21 2.38
C SER A 167 0.06 2.56 1.73
N LEU A 168 -0.63 3.41 2.49
CA LEU A 168 -0.91 4.81 2.17
C LEU A 168 -0.25 5.71 3.22
N GLY A 169 -0.36 7.01 3.05
CA GLY A 169 0.26 7.96 3.95
C GLY A 169 1.79 8.00 3.83
N GLY A 170 2.43 8.76 4.67
CA GLY A 170 3.87 8.96 4.64
C GLY A 170 4.56 8.73 5.97
N PRO A 171 5.89 8.56 5.98
CA PRO A 171 6.69 8.51 7.18
C PRO A 171 6.89 9.89 7.80
N LEU A 172 7.05 9.93 9.11
CA LEU A 172 7.57 11.05 9.87
C LEU A 172 8.95 10.68 10.40
N ILE A 173 9.96 11.53 10.21
CA ILE A 173 11.28 11.35 10.83
C ILE A 173 11.51 12.40 11.90
N THR A 174 12.04 11.97 13.05
CA THR A 174 12.48 12.85 14.13
C THR A 174 13.98 13.10 14.07
N ALA A 175 14.46 14.20 14.67
CA ALA A 175 15.89 14.53 14.74
C ALA A 175 16.72 13.43 15.43
N GLY A 176 16.12 12.64 16.33
CA GLY A 176 16.74 11.48 16.97
C GLY A 176 16.99 10.29 16.04
N GLY A 177 16.59 10.36 14.77
CA GLY A 177 16.80 9.28 13.80
C GLY A 177 15.78 8.15 13.90
N VAL A 178 14.56 8.46 14.31
CA VAL A 178 13.44 7.53 14.36
C VAL A 178 12.41 7.90 13.31
N ALA A 179 12.05 6.93 12.46
CA ALA A 179 10.98 7.05 11.48
C ALA A 179 9.69 6.41 12.03
N PHE A 180 8.62 7.17 12.11
CA PHE A 180 7.28 6.69 12.48
C PHE A 180 6.42 6.50 11.23
N TYR A 181 5.66 5.41 11.20
CA TYR A 181 4.76 5.10 10.09
C TYR A 181 3.56 4.26 10.53
N SER A 182 2.38 4.55 9.96
CA SER A 182 1.12 3.90 10.34
C SER A 182 0.23 3.43 9.17
N GLY A 183 0.55 3.75 7.93
CA GLY A 183 -0.34 3.59 6.77
C GLY A 183 -0.56 2.18 6.24
N THR A 184 -0.22 1.12 6.99
CA THR A 184 -0.41 -0.29 6.59
C THR A 184 -1.85 -0.78 6.82
N LEU A 185 -2.19 -1.94 6.24
CA LEU A 185 -3.50 -2.57 6.38
C LEU A 185 -3.79 -3.14 7.77
N ASP A 186 -2.82 -3.20 8.67
CA ASP A 186 -2.91 -3.89 9.95
C ASP A 186 -3.03 -3.00 11.19
N ASN A 187 -3.49 -1.78 11.01
CA ASN A 187 -3.80 -0.81 12.06
C ASN A 187 -2.70 -0.64 13.14
N TYR A 188 -1.41 -0.61 12.75
CA TYR A 188 -0.31 -0.35 13.66
C TYR A 188 0.40 0.97 13.33
N LEU A 189 0.73 1.74 14.38
CA LEU A 189 1.82 2.72 14.32
C LEU A 189 3.12 2.01 14.69
N ARG A 190 4.17 2.20 13.88
CA ARG A 190 5.49 1.60 14.08
C ARG A 190 6.58 2.65 14.07
N ALA A 191 7.64 2.39 14.83
CA ALA A 191 8.87 3.18 14.85
C ALA A 191 10.04 2.34 14.33
N TYR A 192 10.88 2.95 13.49
CA TYR A 192 12.03 2.34 12.86
C TYR A 192 13.27 3.22 13.05
N ASP A 193 14.42 2.59 13.25
CA ASP A 193 15.72 3.24 13.17
C ASP A 193 16.00 3.67 11.72
N VAL A 194 16.25 4.94 11.48
CA VAL A 194 16.45 5.51 10.14
C VAL A 194 17.67 4.91 9.45
N THR A 195 18.74 4.60 10.20
CA THR A 195 20.00 4.13 9.63
C THR A 195 19.95 2.67 9.19
N SER A 196 19.29 1.81 9.99
CA SER A 196 19.28 0.36 9.78
C SER A 196 17.94 -0.19 9.30
N GLY A 197 16.86 0.58 9.44
CA GLY A 197 15.50 0.11 9.21
C GLY A 197 14.98 -0.86 10.28
N ARG A 198 15.73 -1.10 11.34
CA ARG A 198 15.31 -1.99 12.41
C ARG A 198 14.06 -1.45 13.12
N LYS A 199 13.03 -2.29 13.23
CA LYS A 199 11.83 -1.93 14.00
C LYS A 199 12.16 -1.80 15.47
N LEU A 200 11.90 -0.61 16.04
CA LEU A 200 12.17 -0.27 17.41
C LEU A 200 10.96 -0.47 18.32
N TRP A 201 9.76 -0.16 17.80
CA TRP A 201 8.54 -0.18 18.57
C TRP A 201 7.32 -0.30 17.67
N GLN A 202 6.20 -0.74 18.23
CA GLN A 202 4.88 -0.71 17.57
C GLN A 202 3.75 -0.66 18.59
N SER A 203 2.64 -0.04 18.20
CA SER A 203 1.38 -0.02 18.97
C SER A 203 0.19 -0.17 18.06
N ARG A 204 -0.86 -0.83 18.57
CA ARG A 204 -2.14 -0.94 17.86
C ARG A 204 -2.88 0.39 17.90
N LEU A 205 -3.49 0.72 16.78
CA LEU A 205 -4.45 1.81 16.67
C LEU A 205 -5.87 1.26 16.70
N PRO A 206 -6.85 2.06 17.13
CA PRO A 206 -8.27 1.64 17.13
C PRO A 206 -8.85 1.47 15.72
N ALA A 207 -8.26 2.13 14.73
CA ALA A 207 -8.65 2.08 13.32
C ALA A 207 -7.42 2.21 12.43
N GLY A 208 -7.60 2.21 11.10
CA GLY A 208 -6.50 2.38 10.16
C GLY A 208 -5.79 3.73 10.30
N GLY A 209 -4.46 3.72 10.37
CA GLY A 209 -3.63 4.91 10.51
C GLY A 209 -3.10 5.43 9.18
N GLN A 210 -3.94 5.65 8.17
CA GLN A 210 -3.51 6.08 6.84
C GLN A 210 -3.02 7.53 6.77
N ALA A 211 -3.24 8.33 7.82
CA ALA A 211 -2.66 9.67 7.92
C ALA A 211 -1.14 9.60 8.17
N THR A 212 -0.42 10.58 7.64
CA THR A 212 0.98 10.79 8.01
C THR A 212 1.04 11.23 9.48
N PRO A 213 1.83 10.57 10.34
CA PRO A 213 2.02 11.02 11.72
C PRO A 213 2.63 12.41 11.78
N MET A 214 2.40 13.11 12.88
CA MET A 214 3.06 14.38 13.20
C MET A 214 3.75 14.30 14.56
N THR A 215 4.70 15.20 14.83
CA THR A 215 5.33 15.34 16.13
C THR A 215 5.33 16.78 16.59
N TYR A 216 5.19 16.98 17.89
CA TYR A 216 5.31 18.28 18.53
C TYR A 216 5.94 18.15 19.92
N ARG A 217 6.38 19.27 20.46
CA ARG A 217 6.94 19.33 21.83
C ARG A 217 6.17 20.36 22.67
N ILE A 218 5.78 19.96 23.88
CA ILE A 218 5.13 20.82 24.85
C ILE A 218 5.66 20.50 26.26
N HIS A 219 5.94 21.53 27.03
CA HIS A 219 6.50 21.40 28.40
C HIS A 219 7.71 20.45 28.50
N GLY A 220 8.59 20.51 27.50
CA GLY A 220 9.78 19.64 27.46
C GLY A 220 9.54 18.20 26.99
N LYS A 221 8.30 17.76 26.84
CA LYS A 221 7.92 16.41 26.41
C LYS A 221 7.61 16.39 24.92
N GLN A 222 8.10 15.38 24.24
CA GLN A 222 7.82 15.15 22.82
C GLN A 222 6.66 14.16 22.65
N PHE A 223 5.77 14.48 21.73
CA PHE A 223 4.63 13.62 21.35
C PHE A 223 4.69 13.26 19.87
N VAL A 224 4.23 12.05 19.57
CA VAL A 224 3.90 11.62 18.20
C VAL A 224 2.39 11.40 18.15
N VAL A 225 1.74 11.98 17.14
CA VAL A 225 0.29 11.95 16.97
C VAL A 225 -0.07 11.40 15.61
N VAL A 226 -1.11 10.58 15.56
CA VAL A 226 -1.66 10.06 14.32
C VAL A 226 -3.19 10.05 14.36
N ALA A 227 -3.82 10.42 13.25
CA ALA A 227 -5.25 10.22 13.07
C ALA A 227 -5.53 8.77 12.66
N ALA A 228 -6.26 8.06 13.47
CA ALA A 228 -6.73 6.70 13.21
C ALA A 228 -8.15 6.77 12.64
N GLY A 229 -8.26 7.25 11.40
CA GLY A 229 -9.53 7.44 10.67
C GLY A 229 -9.91 6.29 9.76
N GLY A 230 -8.96 5.45 9.42
CA GLY A 230 -9.13 4.41 8.40
C GLY A 230 -9.25 4.97 6.98
N HIS A 231 -9.51 4.09 6.03
CA HIS A 231 -9.74 4.43 4.62
C HIS A 231 -10.62 3.37 3.95
N GLY A 232 -11.86 3.74 3.63
CA GLY A 232 -12.87 2.80 3.12
C GLY A 232 -12.43 2.07 1.86
N SER A 233 -11.93 2.76 0.84
CA SER A 233 -11.48 2.15 -0.41
C SER A 233 -10.21 1.31 -0.25
N PHE A 234 -9.48 1.46 0.84
CA PHE A 234 -8.29 0.66 1.17
C PHE A 234 -8.61 -0.54 2.06
N GLY A 235 -9.87 -0.65 2.53
CA GLY A 235 -10.36 -1.76 3.33
C GLY A 235 -9.84 -1.81 4.76
N THR A 236 -9.41 -0.68 5.32
CA THR A 236 -9.03 -0.59 6.73
C THR A 236 -10.22 -0.20 7.60
N THR A 237 -10.19 -0.60 8.87
CA THR A 237 -11.21 -0.20 9.85
C THR A 237 -11.36 1.31 9.90
N LEU A 238 -12.58 1.81 9.72
CA LEU A 238 -12.90 3.22 9.84
C LEU A 238 -12.97 3.63 11.32
N GLY A 239 -12.61 4.87 11.62
CA GLY A 239 -12.61 5.43 12.96
C GLY A 239 -12.51 6.95 12.94
N ASP A 240 -12.52 7.54 14.13
CA ASP A 240 -12.51 8.97 14.36
C ASP A 240 -11.52 9.38 15.47
N SER A 241 -10.56 8.51 15.77
CA SER A 241 -9.67 8.68 16.90
C SER A 241 -8.40 9.45 16.52
N LEU A 242 -8.01 10.39 17.36
CA LEU A 242 -6.70 11.03 17.36
C LEU A 242 -5.87 10.42 18.51
N VAL A 243 -4.78 9.74 18.17
CA VAL A 243 -3.95 8.99 19.13
C VAL A 243 -2.61 9.68 19.30
N ALA A 244 -2.26 10.02 20.55
CA ALA A 244 -1.00 10.65 20.90
C ALA A 244 -0.15 9.75 21.80
N TYR A 245 1.13 9.65 21.51
CA TYR A 245 2.11 8.93 22.31
C TYR A 245 3.17 9.90 22.84
N GLU A 246 3.41 9.90 24.16
CA GLU A 246 4.52 10.60 24.75
C GLU A 246 5.80 9.78 24.56
N LEU A 247 6.84 10.40 24.03
CA LEU A 247 8.17 9.79 23.93
C LEU A 247 8.92 10.02 25.24
N LYS A 248 9.32 8.94 25.87
CA LYS A 248 10.07 8.95 27.13
C LYS A 248 11.57 8.83 26.89
#